data_000af6d190866f2b218d1fb3f5fd2e2c
#
_entry.id   000af6d190866f2b218d1fb3f5fd2e2c
#
_cell.length_a   1.000
_cell.length_b   1.000
_cell.length_c   1.000
_cell.angle_alpha   90.00
_cell.angle_beta   90.00
_cell.angle_gamma   90.00
#
_symmetry.space_group_name_H-M   'P 1'
#
loop_
_entity.id
_entity.type
_entity.pdbx_description
1 polymer ?
#
loop_
_entity_poly.entity_id
_entity_poly.type
_entity_poly.pdbx_seq_one_letter_code
_entity_poly.pdbx_strand_id
1 'polypeptide(L)'
;TNTGRGGTINLKDDCYGKFGKFIATSLKGIEEHDGIHFNYISPINEPDGHWNWTGPKQEGTPATNREFAKVAKEVSKALVKNKLNTEILINESSDYRCMLGTHMADWQRGYEINSFFTKDSTQTYLGKTKQLLPLIGAHSYWTNTPIPYMREIRMKIREACKQKNIKFWQTELCIMGNDEEIGGGTPYDFSMKTALYVARVIHHDLVYANAES
;
A
#
# COMPACT_ATOMS: atom_id res chain seq x y z
N THR A 1 -9.88 0.16 -17.56
CA THR A 1 -9.03 0.29 -18.75
C THR A 1 -7.93 1.29 -18.47
N ASN A 2 -6.69 0.85 -18.57
CA ASN A 2 -5.52 1.69 -18.41
C ASN A 2 -5.51 2.77 -19.51
N THR A 3 -5.62 4.03 -19.13
CA THR A 3 -5.67 5.15 -20.08
C THR A 3 -4.28 5.67 -20.43
N GLY A 4 -3.20 5.05 -19.94
CA GLY A 4 -1.83 5.54 -20.13
C GLY A 4 -1.52 6.88 -19.45
N ARG A 5 -2.37 7.32 -18.54
CA ARG A 5 -2.16 8.55 -17.78
C ARG A 5 -1.27 8.26 -16.58
N GLY A 6 0.02 8.28 -16.79
CA GLY A 6 0.95 8.27 -15.67
C GLY A 6 0.63 9.40 -14.67
N GLY A 7 0.66 9.10 -13.40
CA GLY A 7 0.58 10.12 -12.37
C GLY A 7 -0.80 10.54 -11.89
N THR A 8 -1.89 9.98 -12.40
CA THR A 8 -3.25 10.26 -11.92
C THR A 8 -4.08 9.00 -11.84
N ILE A 9 -5.05 8.99 -10.93
CA ILE A 9 -6.00 7.88 -10.84
C ILE A 9 -6.85 7.79 -12.13
N ASN A 10 -7.07 6.57 -12.61
CA ASN A 10 -7.89 6.32 -13.80
C ASN A 10 -9.40 6.38 -13.53
N LEU A 11 -9.79 6.75 -12.33
CA LEU A 11 -11.17 6.85 -11.92
C LEU A 11 -11.72 8.25 -12.25
N LYS A 12 -12.83 8.31 -12.97
CA LYS A 12 -13.50 9.59 -13.26
C LYS A 12 -14.04 10.22 -11.99
N ASP A 13 -14.12 11.54 -11.95
CA ASP A 13 -14.53 12.31 -10.77
C ASP A 13 -15.92 11.92 -10.21
N ASP A 14 -16.85 11.56 -11.09
CA ASP A 14 -18.19 11.11 -10.72
C ASP A 14 -18.28 9.61 -10.36
N CYS A 15 -17.17 8.88 -10.43
CA CYS A 15 -17.13 7.43 -10.26
C CYS A 15 -16.60 6.94 -8.91
N TYR A 16 -16.08 7.82 -8.04
CA TYR A 16 -15.55 7.39 -6.74
C TYR A 16 -16.59 6.66 -5.88
N GLY A 17 -17.78 7.22 -5.76
CA GLY A 17 -18.88 6.57 -5.03
C GLY A 17 -19.37 5.28 -5.72
N LYS A 18 -19.33 5.22 -7.06
CA LYS A 18 -19.66 4.01 -7.82
C LYS A 18 -18.63 2.91 -7.57
N PHE A 19 -17.35 3.27 -7.49
CA PHE A 19 -16.26 2.35 -7.18
C PHE A 19 -16.38 1.78 -5.77
N GLY A 20 -16.62 2.63 -4.76
CA GLY A 20 -16.90 2.17 -3.40
C GLY A 20 -18.11 1.24 -3.33
N LYS A 21 -19.20 1.57 -4.04
CA LYS A 21 -20.38 0.69 -4.14
C LYS A 21 -20.03 -0.64 -4.80
N PHE A 22 -19.25 -0.63 -5.88
CA PHE A 22 -18.81 -1.85 -6.56
C PHE A 22 -18.06 -2.78 -5.60
N ILE A 23 -17.04 -2.27 -4.89
CA ILE A 23 -16.29 -3.04 -3.90
C ILE A 23 -17.22 -3.65 -2.85
N ALA A 24 -18.05 -2.83 -2.19
CA ALA A 24 -18.92 -3.31 -1.13
C ALA A 24 -19.98 -4.31 -1.63
N THR A 25 -20.49 -4.14 -2.86
CA THR A 25 -21.43 -5.08 -3.46
C THR A 25 -20.76 -6.41 -3.79
N SER A 26 -19.52 -6.38 -4.29
CA SER A 26 -18.75 -7.59 -4.59
C SER A 26 -18.42 -8.38 -3.33
N LEU A 27 -17.92 -7.72 -2.29
CA LEU A 27 -17.63 -8.35 -0.99
C LEU A 27 -18.90 -9.00 -0.39
N LYS A 28 -20.01 -8.25 -0.39
CA LYS A 28 -21.28 -8.75 0.11
C LYS A 28 -21.80 -9.94 -0.71
N GLY A 29 -21.68 -9.89 -2.02
CA GLY A 29 -22.09 -10.99 -2.91
C GLY A 29 -21.29 -12.27 -2.66
N ILE A 30 -19.97 -12.17 -2.48
CA ILE A 30 -19.11 -13.30 -2.15
C ILE A 30 -19.46 -13.85 -0.76
N GLU A 31 -19.70 -12.98 0.23
CA GLU A 31 -20.09 -13.39 1.57
C GLU A 31 -21.44 -14.14 1.56
N GLU A 32 -22.44 -13.63 0.84
CA GLU A 32 -23.77 -14.23 0.75
C GLU A 32 -23.80 -15.52 -0.09
N HIS A 33 -22.99 -15.60 -1.16
CA HIS A 33 -22.99 -16.73 -2.08
C HIS A 33 -22.02 -17.85 -1.67
N ASP A 34 -20.81 -17.49 -1.23
CA ASP A 34 -19.73 -18.42 -0.99
C ASP A 34 -19.42 -18.62 0.49
N GLY A 35 -20.01 -17.81 1.38
CA GLY A 35 -19.75 -17.84 2.83
C GLY A 35 -18.35 -17.34 3.20
N ILE A 36 -17.68 -16.61 2.31
CA ILE A 36 -16.34 -16.10 2.53
C ILE A 36 -16.41 -14.69 3.10
N HIS A 37 -15.89 -14.52 4.32
CA HIS A 37 -15.78 -13.23 4.97
C HIS A 37 -14.40 -12.63 4.76
N PHE A 38 -14.34 -11.38 4.29
CA PHE A 38 -13.10 -10.62 4.17
C PHE A 38 -12.91 -9.73 5.38
N ASN A 39 -11.84 -9.96 6.13
CA ASN A 39 -11.49 -9.10 7.25
C ASN A 39 -10.97 -7.75 6.80
N TYR A 40 -10.20 -7.72 5.70
CA TYR A 40 -9.50 -6.54 5.21
C TYR A 40 -9.69 -6.36 3.70
N ILE A 41 -9.62 -5.12 3.27
CA ILE A 41 -9.62 -4.72 1.86
C ILE A 41 -8.63 -3.58 1.63
N SER A 42 -7.72 -3.77 0.69
CA SER A 42 -6.90 -2.68 0.14
C SER A 42 -7.54 -2.19 -1.15
N PRO A 43 -8.05 -0.95 -1.19
CA PRO A 43 -8.83 -0.49 -2.35
C PRO A 43 -7.99 -0.16 -3.58
N ILE A 44 -6.72 0.13 -3.41
CA ILE A 44 -5.78 0.50 -4.48
C ILE A 44 -4.41 -0.08 -4.15
N ASN A 45 -3.75 -0.65 -5.15
CA ASN A 45 -2.36 -1.11 -5.08
C ASN A 45 -1.40 -0.09 -5.66
N GLU A 46 -0.27 0.13 -5.00
CA GLU A 46 0.87 0.96 -5.42
C GLU A 46 0.49 2.36 -5.92
N PRO A 47 -0.22 3.17 -5.12
CA PRO A 47 -0.66 4.50 -5.55
C PRO A 47 0.47 5.50 -5.77
N ASP A 48 1.62 5.28 -5.13
CA ASP A 48 2.82 6.10 -5.20
C ASP A 48 3.55 5.96 -6.54
N GLY A 49 3.32 4.89 -7.29
CA GLY A 49 3.95 4.64 -8.57
C GLY A 49 3.55 5.63 -9.66
N HIS A 50 4.54 6.05 -10.44
CA HIS A 50 4.32 6.82 -11.68
C HIS A 50 4.12 5.88 -12.86
N TRP A 51 3.13 5.01 -12.76
CA TRP A 51 2.86 4.01 -13.77
C TRP A 51 2.32 4.65 -15.04
N ASN A 52 3.16 4.70 -16.06
CA ASN A 52 2.76 5.15 -17.40
C ASN A 52 2.42 3.94 -18.26
N TRP A 53 1.30 3.33 -17.96
CA TRP A 53 0.88 2.10 -18.62
C TRP A 53 0.29 2.38 -20.00
N THR A 54 0.90 1.80 -21.02
CA THR A 54 0.36 1.70 -22.38
C THR A 54 -0.10 0.26 -22.67
N GLY A 55 -0.78 -0.35 -21.74
CA GLY A 55 -1.23 -1.74 -21.79
C GLY A 55 -1.04 -2.45 -20.44
N PRO A 56 -1.52 -3.69 -20.30
CA PRO A 56 -1.38 -4.44 -19.06
C PRO A 56 0.09 -4.87 -18.88
N LYS A 57 0.85 -4.14 -18.08
CA LYS A 57 2.25 -4.45 -17.79
C LYS A 57 2.47 -4.84 -16.34
N GLN A 58 1.70 -4.28 -15.43
CA GLN A 58 1.85 -4.50 -14.00
C GLN A 58 0.57 -4.06 -13.29
N GLU A 59 0.34 -4.58 -12.11
CA GLU A 59 -0.73 -4.21 -11.22
C GLU A 59 -0.34 -2.97 -10.43
N GLY A 60 -1.15 -1.95 -10.48
CA GLY A 60 -0.95 -0.71 -9.77
C GLY A 60 -1.87 0.38 -10.29
N THR A 61 -2.31 1.25 -9.42
CA THR A 61 -3.19 2.36 -9.76
C THR A 61 -2.59 3.64 -9.22
N PRO A 62 -1.88 4.42 -10.04
CA PRO A 62 -1.31 5.69 -9.58
C PRO A 62 -2.41 6.60 -9.07
N ALA A 63 -2.18 7.16 -7.88
CA ALA A 63 -3.09 8.11 -7.26
C ALA A 63 -2.31 9.09 -6.39
N THR A 64 -2.71 10.34 -6.39
CA THR A 64 -2.24 11.28 -5.38
C THR A 64 -2.81 10.91 -4.01
N ASN A 65 -2.17 11.34 -2.93
CA ASN A 65 -2.68 11.12 -1.57
C ASN A 65 -4.12 11.62 -1.39
N ARG A 66 -4.49 12.70 -2.09
CA ARG A 66 -5.84 13.26 -2.09
C ARG A 66 -6.84 12.33 -2.80
N GLU A 67 -6.48 11.81 -3.95
CA GLU A 67 -7.32 10.86 -4.70
C GLU A 67 -7.47 9.56 -3.91
N PHE A 68 -6.38 9.03 -3.36
CA PHE A 68 -6.42 7.86 -2.49
C PHE A 68 -7.35 8.08 -1.29
N ALA A 69 -7.21 9.20 -0.59
CA ALA A 69 -8.06 9.51 0.56
C ALA A 69 -9.54 9.62 0.17
N LYS A 70 -9.85 10.13 -1.03
CA LYS A 70 -11.22 10.17 -1.55
C LYS A 70 -11.76 8.76 -1.78
N VAL A 71 -10.96 7.87 -2.40
CA VAL A 71 -11.34 6.46 -2.58
C VAL A 71 -11.60 5.78 -1.24
N ALA A 72 -10.67 5.86 -0.29
CA ALA A 72 -10.81 5.23 1.02
C ALA A 72 -12.08 5.70 1.75
N LYS A 73 -12.39 7.00 1.70
CA LYS A 73 -13.62 7.56 2.30
C LYS A 73 -14.89 7.05 1.62
N GLU A 74 -14.90 6.92 0.30
CA GLU A 74 -16.08 6.41 -0.43
C GLU A 74 -16.25 4.88 -0.25
N VAL A 75 -15.17 4.12 -0.19
CA VAL A 75 -15.20 2.69 0.18
C VAL A 75 -15.76 2.52 1.59
N SER A 76 -15.26 3.28 2.57
CA SER A 76 -15.76 3.26 3.95
C SER A 76 -17.27 3.52 4.02
N LYS A 77 -17.77 4.56 3.34
CA LYS A 77 -19.21 4.85 3.28
C LYS A 77 -20.02 3.66 2.73
N ALA A 78 -19.50 3.00 1.70
CA ALA A 78 -20.16 1.88 1.06
C ALA A 78 -20.16 0.63 1.94
N LEU A 79 -19.04 0.32 2.62
CA LEU A 79 -18.96 -0.79 3.58
C LEU A 79 -19.95 -0.60 4.72
N VAL A 80 -19.96 0.58 5.35
CA VAL A 80 -20.92 0.91 6.43
C VAL A 80 -22.37 0.78 5.96
N LYS A 81 -22.69 1.31 4.77
CA LYS A 81 -24.03 1.23 4.19
C LYS A 81 -24.49 -0.21 3.95
N ASN A 82 -23.56 -1.09 3.54
CA ASN A 82 -23.85 -2.50 3.29
C ASN A 82 -23.72 -3.37 4.56
N LYS A 83 -23.42 -2.78 5.72
CA LYS A 83 -23.26 -3.47 7.02
C LYS A 83 -22.17 -4.55 6.98
N LEU A 84 -21.13 -4.34 6.19
CA LEU A 84 -19.95 -5.20 6.15
C LEU A 84 -19.01 -4.85 7.30
N ASN A 85 -18.37 -5.86 7.89
CA ASN A 85 -17.38 -5.67 8.97
C ASN A 85 -15.94 -5.59 8.44
N THR A 86 -15.77 -5.66 7.13
CA THR A 86 -14.46 -5.53 6.46
C THR A 86 -13.82 -4.18 6.80
N GLU A 87 -12.55 -4.18 7.18
CA GLU A 87 -11.78 -2.99 7.48
C GLU A 87 -10.87 -2.60 6.31
N ILE A 88 -10.62 -1.32 6.16
CA ILE A 88 -9.79 -0.78 5.08
C ILE A 88 -8.35 -0.73 5.54
N LEU A 89 -7.48 -1.44 4.83
CA LEU A 89 -6.03 -1.31 4.89
C LEU A 89 -5.58 -0.26 3.88
N ILE A 90 -4.74 0.64 4.29
CA ILE A 90 -4.04 1.59 3.44
C ILE A 90 -2.53 1.37 3.62
N ASN A 91 -1.68 1.71 2.73
CA ASN A 91 -1.80 2.39 1.45
C ASN A 91 -1.35 1.47 0.30
N GLU A 92 -0.64 0.38 0.60
CA GLU A 92 0.00 -0.52 -0.37
C GLU A 92 1.02 0.24 -1.24
N SER A 93 1.84 1.09 -0.60
CA SER A 93 2.94 1.77 -1.27
C SER A 93 3.92 0.78 -1.88
N SER A 94 4.36 1.03 -3.10
CA SER A 94 5.38 0.19 -3.76
C SER A 94 6.76 0.29 -3.09
N ASP A 95 7.00 1.35 -2.34
CA ASP A 95 8.32 1.70 -1.83
C ASP A 95 8.25 2.38 -0.46
N TYR A 96 8.97 1.85 0.50
CA TYR A 96 9.06 2.41 1.86
C TYR A 96 9.48 3.87 1.92
N ARG A 97 10.22 4.35 0.92
CA ARG A 97 10.67 5.75 0.87
C ARG A 97 9.51 6.72 0.69
N CYS A 98 8.45 6.31 -0.01
CA CYS A 98 7.25 7.13 -0.22
C CYS A 98 6.45 7.33 1.08
N MET A 99 6.51 6.37 1.99
CA MET A 99 5.87 6.52 3.31
C MET A 99 6.48 7.65 4.13
N LEU A 100 7.78 7.90 3.98
CA LEU A 100 8.58 8.83 4.78
C LEU A 100 8.86 10.16 4.08
N GLY A 101 8.87 10.18 2.75
CA GLY A 101 9.28 11.33 1.96
C GLY A 101 8.73 11.32 0.53
N THR A 102 9.33 12.14 -0.32
CA THR A 102 9.00 12.23 -1.75
C THR A 102 9.97 11.41 -2.58
N HIS A 103 9.86 10.09 -2.53
CA HIS A 103 10.59 9.27 -3.48
C HIS A 103 9.84 9.27 -4.82
N MET A 104 10.54 9.19 -5.95
CA MET A 104 9.97 9.33 -7.30
C MET A 104 9.34 10.69 -7.60
N ALA A 105 9.71 11.71 -6.85
CA ALA A 105 9.58 13.13 -7.17
C ALA A 105 8.20 13.76 -7.10
N ASP A 106 7.23 13.17 -6.44
CA ASP A 106 5.93 13.80 -6.34
C ASP A 106 5.49 14.01 -4.88
N TRP A 107 5.51 15.25 -4.41
CA TRP A 107 5.04 15.62 -3.07
C TRP A 107 3.55 15.27 -2.86
N GLN A 108 2.79 15.09 -3.93
CA GLN A 108 1.38 14.68 -3.85
C GLN A 108 1.19 13.20 -3.54
N ARG A 109 2.26 12.41 -3.60
CA ARG A 109 2.27 10.95 -3.39
C ARG A 109 3.19 10.48 -2.30
N GLY A 110 4.05 11.33 -1.81
CA GLY A 110 4.96 11.03 -0.71
C GLY A 110 4.43 11.44 0.66
N TYR A 111 5.28 11.27 1.67
CA TYR A 111 4.95 11.58 3.07
C TYR A 111 3.65 10.92 3.55
N GLU A 112 3.38 9.72 3.12
CA GLU A 112 2.08 9.07 3.24
C GLU A 112 1.64 8.88 4.70
N ILE A 113 2.55 8.47 5.60
CA ILE A 113 2.25 8.38 7.03
C ILE A 113 1.78 9.73 7.56
N ASN A 114 2.46 10.80 7.21
CA ASN A 114 2.05 12.15 7.63
C ASN A 114 0.76 12.59 6.94
N SER A 115 0.63 12.36 5.65
CA SER A 115 -0.54 12.74 4.86
C SER A 115 -1.82 12.15 5.42
N PHE A 116 -1.82 10.84 5.71
CA PHE A 116 -3.05 10.15 6.09
C PHE A 116 -3.34 10.19 7.60
N PHE A 117 -2.33 10.39 8.44
CA PHE A 117 -2.48 10.31 9.90
C PHE A 117 -2.16 11.61 10.66
N THR A 118 -1.90 12.71 9.96
CA THR A 118 -1.79 14.03 10.60
C THR A 118 -3.10 14.79 10.48
N LYS A 119 -3.69 15.16 11.61
CA LYS A 119 -5.03 15.78 11.71
C LYS A 119 -5.21 17.05 10.88
N ASP A 120 -4.14 17.81 10.67
CA ASP A 120 -4.18 19.08 9.94
C ASP A 120 -4.07 18.90 8.42
N SER A 121 -3.86 17.69 7.95
CA SER A 121 -3.88 17.31 6.53
C SER A 121 -5.33 17.25 6.03
N THR A 122 -6.00 18.37 5.91
CA THR A 122 -7.46 18.51 5.79
C THR A 122 -8.11 17.71 4.67
N GLN A 123 -7.39 17.46 3.57
CA GLN A 123 -7.92 16.73 2.42
C GLN A 123 -7.53 15.25 2.43
N THR A 124 -6.38 14.93 3.00
CA THR A 124 -5.79 13.58 2.98
C THR A 124 -5.99 12.82 4.29
N TYR A 125 -6.27 13.50 5.39
CA TYR A 125 -6.44 12.88 6.70
C TYR A 125 -7.55 11.82 6.71
N LEU A 126 -7.19 10.63 7.17
CA LEU A 126 -8.05 9.45 7.21
C LEU A 126 -8.36 8.95 8.63
N GLY A 127 -7.69 9.43 9.66
CA GLY A 127 -7.80 8.91 11.02
C GLY A 127 -9.19 9.01 11.70
N LYS A 128 -10.19 9.57 11.02
CA LYS A 128 -11.60 9.56 11.44
C LYS A 128 -12.51 8.75 10.51
N THR A 129 -11.95 8.11 9.50
CA THR A 129 -12.69 7.29 8.55
C THR A 129 -13.14 6.01 9.25
N LYS A 130 -14.41 5.69 9.16
CA LYS A 130 -14.97 4.46 9.74
C LYS A 130 -14.37 3.23 9.05
N GLN A 131 -14.20 2.16 9.79
CA GLN A 131 -13.64 0.90 9.29
C GLN A 131 -12.25 1.06 8.65
N LEU A 132 -11.52 2.13 8.95
CA LEU A 132 -10.12 2.25 8.61
C LEU A 132 -9.28 1.66 9.74
N LEU A 133 -8.40 0.74 9.40
CA LEU A 133 -7.39 0.24 10.35
C LEU A 133 -6.44 1.37 10.76
N PRO A 134 -6.06 1.47 12.04
CA PRO A 134 -4.95 2.34 12.47
C PRO A 134 -3.60 1.72 12.09
N LEU A 135 -3.42 1.52 10.78
CA LEU A 135 -2.35 0.74 10.19
C LEU A 135 -2.07 1.24 8.79
N ILE A 136 -0.82 1.11 8.34
CA ILE A 136 -0.41 1.35 6.97
C ILE A 136 0.34 0.14 6.43
N GLY A 137 -0.02 -0.29 5.21
CA GLY A 137 0.65 -1.35 4.47
C GLY A 137 1.59 -0.79 3.40
N ALA A 138 2.68 -1.47 3.14
CA ALA A 138 3.59 -1.13 2.05
C ALA A 138 4.45 -2.32 1.62
N HIS A 139 5.03 -2.19 0.43
CA HIS A 139 5.94 -3.15 -0.18
C HIS A 139 7.40 -2.75 0.10
N SER A 140 8.28 -3.73 0.24
CA SER A 140 9.69 -3.47 0.57
C SER A 140 10.60 -3.26 -0.65
N TYR A 141 10.02 -3.07 -1.84
CA TYR A 141 10.79 -2.99 -3.07
C TYR A 141 11.86 -1.91 -3.03
N TRP A 142 13.02 -2.20 -3.64
CA TRP A 142 14.20 -1.33 -3.73
C TRP A 142 14.80 -0.84 -2.40
N THR A 143 14.36 -1.40 -1.27
CA THR A 143 14.84 -1.02 0.06
C THR A 143 15.51 -2.16 0.83
N ASN A 144 15.90 -3.22 0.10
CA ASN A 144 16.42 -4.46 0.68
C ASN A 144 17.96 -4.56 0.63
N THR A 145 18.62 -3.61 0.02
CA THR A 145 20.10 -3.56 -0.10
C THR A 145 20.60 -2.12 -0.12
N PRO A 146 21.81 -1.80 0.37
CA PRO A 146 22.65 -2.65 1.22
C PRO A 146 22.05 -2.83 2.63
N ILE A 147 22.53 -3.81 3.39
CA ILE A 147 21.99 -4.15 4.73
C ILE A 147 21.90 -2.95 5.69
N PRO A 148 22.89 -2.05 5.81
CA PRO A 148 22.77 -0.88 6.68
C PRO A 148 21.59 0.02 6.30
N TYR A 149 21.37 0.25 5.02
CA TYR A 149 20.25 1.03 4.50
C TYR A 149 18.91 0.33 4.73
N MET A 150 18.84 -0.97 4.46
CA MET A 150 17.65 -1.78 4.72
C MET A 150 17.19 -1.65 6.19
N ARG A 151 18.15 -1.69 7.14
CA ARG A 151 17.87 -1.50 8.57
C ARG A 151 17.42 -0.09 8.88
N GLU A 152 18.14 0.90 8.38
CA GLU A 152 17.87 2.32 8.66
C GLU A 152 16.45 2.74 8.24
N ILE A 153 16.03 2.39 7.01
CA ILE A 153 14.71 2.79 6.52
C ILE A 153 13.59 2.16 7.33
N ARG A 154 13.75 0.91 7.75
CA ARG A 154 12.79 0.20 8.59
C ARG A 154 12.65 0.80 9.98
N MET A 155 13.76 1.18 10.58
CA MET A 155 13.75 1.92 11.86
C MET A 155 13.05 3.27 11.73
N LYS A 156 13.23 3.99 10.63
CA LYS A 156 12.50 5.24 10.35
C LYS A 156 11.00 5.03 10.22
N ILE A 157 10.56 3.96 9.54
CA ILE A 157 9.15 3.59 9.44
C ILE A 157 8.57 3.31 10.83
N ARG A 158 9.24 2.45 11.61
CA ARG A 158 8.84 2.15 12.98
C ARG A 158 8.62 3.41 13.81
N GLU A 159 9.57 4.34 13.77
CA GLU A 159 9.48 5.58 14.52
C GLU A 159 8.34 6.48 14.02
N ALA A 160 8.18 6.61 12.71
CA ALA A 160 7.09 7.40 12.13
C ALA A 160 5.71 6.82 12.47
N CYS A 161 5.55 5.51 12.39
CA CYS A 161 4.31 4.83 12.79
C CYS A 161 4.02 4.99 14.28
N LYS A 162 5.04 4.84 15.13
CA LYS A 162 4.93 5.06 16.58
C LYS A 162 4.45 6.49 16.91
N GLN A 163 5.00 7.50 16.25
CA GLN A 163 4.61 8.91 16.45
C GLN A 163 3.14 9.17 16.07
N LYS A 164 2.57 8.40 15.14
CA LYS A 164 1.17 8.48 14.73
C LYS A 164 0.26 7.50 15.46
N ASN A 165 0.82 6.67 16.34
CA ASN A 165 0.09 5.58 17.02
C ASN A 165 -0.64 4.67 16.03
N ILE A 166 0.05 4.26 14.99
CA ILE A 166 -0.40 3.31 13.97
C ILE A 166 0.55 2.12 13.89
N LYS A 167 0.05 1.02 13.33
CA LYS A 167 0.80 -0.20 13.04
C LYS A 167 1.37 -0.16 11.63
N PHE A 168 2.25 -1.10 11.34
CA PHE A 168 2.83 -1.29 10.03
C PHE A 168 2.71 -2.76 9.59
N TRP A 169 2.30 -2.98 8.34
CA TRP A 169 2.35 -4.27 7.68
C TRP A 169 3.22 -4.18 6.42
N GLN A 170 4.08 -5.17 6.27
CA GLN A 170 4.73 -5.45 5.00
C GLN A 170 3.81 -6.40 4.21
N THR A 171 3.22 -5.91 3.15
CA THR A 171 2.10 -6.59 2.48
C THR A 171 2.48 -7.30 1.19
N GLU A 172 3.63 -6.95 0.61
CA GLU A 172 4.10 -7.59 -0.61
C GLU A 172 5.63 -7.59 -0.70
N LEU A 173 6.20 -8.75 -0.99
CA LEU A 173 7.62 -8.96 -1.19
C LEU A 173 7.87 -9.88 -2.38
N CYS A 174 8.68 -9.43 -3.33
CA CYS A 174 9.38 -10.32 -4.23
C CYS A 174 10.81 -9.81 -4.49
N ILE A 175 11.64 -10.66 -5.05
CA ILE A 175 12.98 -10.29 -5.45
C ILE A 175 12.91 -9.65 -6.82
N MET A 176 13.04 -8.34 -6.85
CA MET A 176 13.11 -7.56 -8.09
C MET A 176 14.53 -7.58 -8.66
N GLY A 177 14.63 -7.52 -9.98
CA GLY A 177 15.92 -7.50 -10.68
C GLY A 177 16.89 -6.39 -10.22
N ASN A 178 18.18 -6.60 -10.45
CA ASN A 178 19.28 -5.69 -10.12
C ASN A 178 19.65 -5.61 -8.62
N ASP A 179 19.40 -6.65 -7.85
CA ASP A 179 20.00 -6.77 -6.52
C ASP A 179 21.47 -7.22 -6.67
N GLU A 180 22.39 -6.47 -6.06
CA GLU A 180 23.83 -6.72 -6.17
C GLU A 180 24.25 -8.06 -5.55
N GLU A 181 23.48 -8.56 -4.59
CA GLU A 181 23.81 -9.78 -3.87
C GLU A 181 23.32 -11.04 -4.58
N ILE A 182 22.11 -11.04 -5.12
CA ILE A 182 21.48 -12.22 -5.69
C ILE A 182 21.16 -12.11 -7.17
N GLY A 183 21.46 -10.97 -7.78
CA GLY A 183 21.11 -10.68 -9.16
C GLY A 183 19.63 -10.40 -9.37
N GLY A 184 19.17 -10.46 -10.59
CA GLY A 184 17.77 -10.25 -10.93
C GLY A 184 16.89 -11.43 -10.54
N GLY A 185 15.61 -11.17 -10.26
CA GLY A 185 14.62 -12.20 -9.94
C GLY A 185 14.28 -13.17 -11.09
N THR A 186 15.02 -13.14 -12.18
CA THR A 186 14.90 -14.07 -13.32
C THR A 186 16.27 -14.57 -13.77
N PRO A 187 16.41 -15.88 -14.04
CA PRO A 187 15.43 -16.94 -13.87
C PRO A 187 15.15 -17.26 -12.38
N TYR A 188 14.13 -18.04 -12.11
CA TYR A 188 13.84 -18.52 -10.74
C TYR A 188 15.08 -19.17 -10.14
N ASP A 189 15.46 -18.70 -8.95
CA ASP A 189 16.57 -19.26 -8.18
C ASP A 189 16.04 -19.89 -6.88
N PHE A 190 16.09 -21.20 -6.80
CA PHE A 190 15.68 -21.98 -5.63
C PHE A 190 16.86 -22.31 -4.70
N SER A 191 17.97 -21.60 -4.83
CA SER A 191 19.14 -21.82 -3.98
C SER A 191 18.91 -21.38 -2.54
N MET A 192 19.71 -21.93 -1.63
CA MET A 192 19.74 -21.50 -0.23
C MET A 192 20.12 -20.02 -0.10
N LYS A 193 20.90 -19.48 -1.03
CA LYS A 193 21.28 -18.07 -1.04
C LYS A 193 20.05 -17.16 -1.15
N THR A 194 19.15 -17.44 -2.09
CA THR A 194 17.90 -16.71 -2.27
C THR A 194 16.96 -16.91 -1.07
N ALA A 195 16.85 -18.11 -0.53
CA ALA A 195 16.05 -18.37 0.66
C ALA A 195 16.53 -17.56 1.87
N LEU A 196 17.84 -17.50 2.09
CA LEU A 196 18.44 -16.69 3.18
C LEU A 196 18.26 -15.19 2.96
N TYR A 197 18.30 -14.73 1.70
CA TYR A 197 18.01 -13.34 1.39
C TYR A 197 16.57 -12.97 1.76
N VAL A 198 15.59 -13.76 1.34
CA VAL A 198 14.17 -13.53 1.68
C VAL A 198 13.98 -13.57 3.20
N ALA A 199 14.53 -14.57 3.87
CA ALA A 199 14.45 -14.68 5.34
C ALA A 199 15.06 -13.43 6.04
N ARG A 200 16.14 -12.90 5.51
CA ARG A 200 16.76 -11.68 6.03
C ARG A 200 15.85 -10.46 5.85
N VAL A 201 15.20 -10.31 4.70
CA VAL A 201 14.25 -9.21 4.47
C VAL A 201 13.09 -9.31 5.46
N ILE A 202 12.45 -10.46 5.57
CA ILE A 202 11.36 -10.73 6.52
C ILE A 202 11.81 -10.41 7.96
N HIS A 203 13.01 -10.90 8.36
CA HIS A 203 13.56 -10.61 9.68
C HIS A 203 13.69 -9.10 9.92
N HIS A 204 14.15 -8.35 8.92
CA HIS A 204 14.30 -6.89 9.08
C HIS A 204 12.95 -6.18 9.17
N ASP A 205 11.95 -6.61 8.43
CA ASP A 205 10.60 -6.05 8.51
C ASP A 205 9.99 -6.30 9.90
N LEU A 206 10.06 -7.51 10.41
CA LEU A 206 9.54 -7.85 11.73
C LEU A 206 10.30 -7.14 12.87
N VAL A 207 11.64 -7.16 12.84
CA VAL A 207 12.46 -6.70 13.98
C VAL A 207 12.69 -5.19 13.95
N TYR A 208 13.01 -4.61 12.80
CA TYR A 208 13.40 -3.20 12.70
C TYR A 208 12.25 -2.29 12.34
N ALA A 209 11.35 -2.70 11.43
CA ALA A 209 10.14 -1.92 11.14
C ALA A 209 9.02 -2.19 12.16
N ASN A 210 9.11 -3.26 12.93
CA ASN A 210 8.04 -3.74 13.81
C ASN A 210 6.77 -4.05 13.02
N ALA A 211 6.94 -4.66 11.85
CA ALA A 211 5.82 -5.14 11.06
C ALA A 211 5.07 -6.24 11.84
N GLU A 212 3.75 -6.23 11.78
CA GLU A 212 2.90 -7.24 12.41
C GLU A 212 2.40 -8.30 11.40
N SER A 213 2.67 -8.08 10.12
CA SER A 213 2.44 -9.01 9.01
C SER A 213 3.49 -8.75 7.93
#